data_cff844f17e5a821f06d46fd53190e05e
#
_entry.id   cff844f17e5a821f06d46fd53190e05e
#
_cell.length_a   1.000
_cell.length_b   1.000
_cell.length_c   1.000
_cell.angle_alpha   90.00
_cell.angle_beta   90.00
_cell.angle_gamma   90.00
#
_symmetry.space_group_name_H-M   'P 1'
#
loop_
_entity.id
_entity.type
_entity.pdbx_description
1 polymer ?
#
loop_
_entity_poly.entity_id
_entity_poly.type
_entity_poly.pdbx_seq_one_letter_code
_entity_poly.pdbx_strand_id
1 'polypeptide(L)'
;MMSFNKPAKSTEALISEWQQRGLIIDDEIRAKRYLDFIGYYRLSAYTIPFQQSADGTHQFKPNVRFDDVLNLYVFDRELRLLVMDAIERIEVALRSQITNTLSLATNNAFWYLNANSFRQNYEHYRFLSNIEQKLLSEKMKLDRDIKKIQKKSYPSSKEHQLIDNATKENFLRHYISQYDTPKLPPSWMMMEL
;
A
#
# COMPACT_ATOMS: atom_id res chain seq x y z
N MET A 1 -12.53 -27.19 18.90
CA MET A 1 -11.45 -26.18 18.54
C MET A 1 -10.25 -26.47 19.41
N MET A 2 -9.08 -26.60 18.83
CA MET A 2 -7.83 -26.78 19.59
C MET A 2 -7.33 -25.41 20.12
N SER A 3 -6.80 -25.38 21.33
CA SER A 3 -6.17 -24.20 21.90
C SER A 3 -4.81 -23.96 21.22
N PHE A 4 -4.48 -22.72 20.88
CA PHE A 4 -3.16 -22.36 20.34
C PHE A 4 -2.13 -22.33 21.48
N ASN A 5 -1.15 -23.24 21.44
CA ASN A 5 -0.20 -23.45 22.53
C ASN A 5 1.26 -23.35 22.11
N LYS A 6 1.57 -22.53 21.08
CA LYS A 6 2.97 -22.35 20.66
C LYS A 6 3.61 -21.20 21.45
N PRO A 7 4.63 -21.48 22.29
CA PRO A 7 5.34 -20.41 23.02
C PRO A 7 6.20 -19.58 22.08
N ALA A 8 6.49 -18.34 22.48
CA ALA A 8 7.50 -17.52 21.83
C ALA A 8 8.88 -18.18 22.00
N LYS A 9 9.70 -18.14 20.94
CA LYS A 9 11.06 -18.68 20.94
C LYS A 9 12.05 -17.55 20.65
N SER A 10 13.25 -17.62 21.26
CA SER A 10 14.35 -16.72 20.91
C SER A 10 14.89 -17.05 19.51
N THR A 11 15.60 -16.11 18.90
CA THR A 11 16.21 -16.29 17.58
C THR A 11 17.21 -17.45 17.58
N GLU A 12 17.98 -17.61 18.66
CA GLU A 12 18.92 -18.71 18.84
C GLU A 12 18.21 -20.06 18.89
N ALA A 13 17.08 -20.14 19.59
CA ALA A 13 16.29 -21.37 19.64
C ALA A 13 15.70 -21.74 18.26
N LEU A 14 15.34 -20.75 17.47
CA LEU A 14 14.85 -20.94 16.10
C LEU A 14 15.95 -21.39 15.14
N ILE A 15 17.17 -20.86 15.28
CA ILE A 15 18.35 -21.31 14.53
C ILE A 15 18.63 -22.79 14.87
N SER A 16 18.71 -23.11 16.15
CA SER A 16 18.95 -24.50 16.60
C SER A 16 17.87 -25.48 16.09
N GLU A 17 16.61 -25.05 16.04
CA GLU A 17 15.54 -25.85 15.48
C GLU A 17 15.72 -26.12 13.97
N TRP A 18 16.17 -25.14 13.19
CA TRP A 18 16.47 -25.33 11.77
C TRP A 18 17.66 -26.26 11.54
N GLN A 19 18.72 -26.14 12.37
CA GLN A 19 19.87 -27.03 12.33
C GLN A 19 19.48 -28.49 12.67
N GLN A 20 18.62 -28.67 13.68
CA GLN A 20 18.07 -30.01 14.04
C GLN A 20 17.24 -30.64 12.91
N ARG A 21 16.62 -29.79 12.08
CA ARG A 21 15.87 -30.21 10.89
C ARG A 21 16.76 -30.43 9.66
N GLY A 22 18.08 -30.26 9.79
CA GLY A 22 19.07 -30.52 8.76
C GLY A 22 19.46 -29.33 7.89
N LEU A 23 19.07 -28.08 8.26
CA LEU A 23 19.57 -26.89 7.57
C LEU A 23 21.02 -26.61 7.99
N ILE A 24 21.91 -26.48 7.00
CA ILE A 24 23.30 -26.10 7.24
C ILE A 24 23.37 -24.58 7.42
N ILE A 25 23.87 -24.14 8.58
CA ILE A 25 24.06 -22.72 8.89
C ILE A 25 25.53 -22.51 9.20
N ASP A 26 26.28 -22.01 8.20
CA ASP A 26 27.73 -21.83 8.30
C ASP A 26 28.11 -20.61 9.17
N ASP A 27 27.25 -19.59 9.18
CA ASP A 27 27.44 -18.34 9.95
C ASP A 27 26.17 -18.05 10.77
N GLU A 28 26.17 -18.46 12.03
CA GLU A 28 25.04 -18.25 12.94
C GLU A 28 24.84 -16.78 13.30
N ILE A 29 25.90 -15.97 13.35
CA ILE A 29 25.79 -14.54 13.63
C ILE A 29 25.04 -13.84 12.51
N ARG A 30 25.37 -14.19 11.28
CA ARG A 30 24.68 -13.69 10.10
C ARG A 30 23.24 -14.17 10.04
N ALA A 31 22.99 -15.45 10.29
CA ALA A 31 21.63 -16.01 10.33
C ALA A 31 20.78 -15.34 11.40
N LYS A 32 21.32 -15.14 12.60
CA LYS A 32 20.66 -14.41 13.68
C LYS A 32 20.26 -13.00 13.24
N ARG A 33 21.17 -12.25 12.63
CA ARG A 33 20.90 -10.90 12.12
C ARG A 33 19.74 -10.88 11.13
N TYR A 34 19.69 -11.82 10.18
CA TYR A 34 18.57 -11.90 9.24
C TYR A 34 17.26 -12.26 9.92
N LEU A 35 17.26 -13.18 10.87
CA LEU A 35 16.08 -13.55 11.62
C LEU A 35 15.57 -12.41 12.52
N ASP A 36 16.45 -11.64 13.14
CA ASP A 36 16.08 -10.49 13.97
C ASP A 36 15.41 -9.35 13.14
N PHE A 37 15.85 -9.12 11.89
CA PHE A 37 15.35 -8.01 11.07
C PHE A 37 14.24 -8.40 10.08
N ILE A 38 14.26 -9.62 9.55
CA ILE A 38 13.25 -10.10 8.60
C ILE A 38 12.13 -10.88 9.32
N GLY A 39 12.50 -11.59 10.38
CA GLY A 39 11.64 -12.44 11.18
C GLY A 39 11.58 -13.88 10.67
N TYR A 40 11.55 -14.80 11.63
CA TYR A 40 11.46 -16.25 11.37
C TYR A 40 10.23 -16.60 10.51
N TYR A 41 9.06 -16.08 10.84
CA TYR A 41 7.83 -16.41 10.14
C TYR A 41 7.91 -16.07 8.64
N ARG A 42 8.52 -14.94 8.30
CA ARG A 42 8.69 -14.57 6.89
C ARG A 42 9.70 -15.46 6.18
N LEU A 43 10.87 -15.73 6.78
CA LEU A 43 11.89 -16.57 6.18
C LEU A 43 11.49 -18.04 6.11
N SER A 44 10.68 -18.54 7.06
CA SER A 44 10.21 -19.92 7.06
C SER A 44 9.38 -20.28 5.83
N ALA A 45 8.67 -19.32 5.21
CA ALA A 45 7.96 -19.55 3.96
C ALA A 45 8.91 -19.92 2.81
N TYR A 46 10.12 -19.33 2.80
CA TYR A 46 11.13 -19.60 1.79
C TYR A 46 11.91 -20.90 2.03
N THR A 47 11.71 -21.56 3.18
CA THR A 47 12.29 -22.88 3.43
C THR A 47 11.48 -24.01 2.79
N ILE A 48 10.19 -23.80 2.46
CA ILE A 48 9.28 -24.83 1.95
C ILE A 48 9.84 -25.58 0.73
N PRO A 49 10.37 -24.92 -0.32
CA PRO A 49 10.90 -25.63 -1.49
C PRO A 49 12.11 -26.53 -1.19
N PHE A 50 12.78 -26.31 -0.08
CA PHE A 50 13.96 -27.03 0.36
C PHE A 50 13.66 -28.17 1.35
N GLN A 51 12.39 -28.38 1.73
CA GLN A 51 11.96 -29.46 2.62
C GLN A 51 11.76 -30.76 1.84
N GLN A 52 11.95 -31.91 2.52
CA GLN A 52 11.91 -33.23 1.88
C GLN A 52 10.47 -33.62 1.48
N SER A 53 9.50 -33.37 2.32
CA SER A 53 8.09 -33.71 2.11
C SER A 53 7.16 -32.76 2.84
N ALA A 54 5.88 -32.77 2.45
CA ALA A 54 4.84 -32.00 3.10
C ALA A 54 4.22 -32.75 4.31
N ASP A 55 4.95 -33.68 4.92
CA ASP A 55 4.47 -34.55 6.02
C ASP A 55 4.39 -33.85 7.40
N GLY A 56 4.73 -32.56 7.44
CA GLY A 56 4.72 -31.75 8.67
C GLY A 56 5.97 -31.90 9.53
N THR A 57 6.95 -32.75 9.16
CA THR A 57 8.23 -32.85 9.88
C THR A 57 9.14 -31.69 9.61
N HIS A 58 8.95 -30.99 8.51
CA HIS A 58 9.76 -29.85 8.05
C HIS A 58 11.26 -30.14 7.95
N GLN A 59 11.62 -31.42 7.69
CA GLN A 59 13.02 -31.82 7.47
C GLN A 59 13.56 -31.26 6.16
N PHE A 60 14.77 -30.73 6.18
CA PHE A 60 15.42 -30.20 4.98
C PHE A 60 16.00 -31.33 4.11
N LYS A 61 16.04 -31.08 2.81
CA LYS A 61 16.77 -31.93 1.85
C LYS A 61 18.28 -31.92 2.19
N PRO A 62 19.02 -32.96 1.82
CA PRO A 62 20.45 -33.01 2.05
C PRO A 62 21.18 -31.78 1.45
N ASN A 63 22.19 -31.29 2.15
CA ASN A 63 23.09 -30.22 1.72
C ASN A 63 22.44 -28.84 1.53
N VAL A 64 21.19 -28.62 1.97
CA VAL A 64 20.58 -27.29 1.93
C VAL A 64 21.23 -26.38 2.94
N ARG A 65 21.60 -25.19 2.50
CA ARG A 65 22.23 -24.14 3.33
C ARG A 65 21.25 -23.00 3.61
N PHE A 66 21.50 -22.30 4.68
CA PHE A 66 20.75 -21.05 4.99
C PHE A 66 20.86 -20.04 3.85
N ASP A 67 21.99 -19.98 3.15
CA ASP A 67 22.19 -19.12 1.99
C ASP A 67 21.27 -19.44 0.82
N ASP A 68 20.86 -20.70 0.63
CA ASP A 68 19.89 -21.07 -0.42
C ASP A 68 18.53 -20.44 -0.12
N VAL A 69 18.11 -20.52 1.14
CA VAL A 69 16.86 -19.88 1.61
C VAL A 69 16.93 -18.37 1.45
N LEU A 70 18.06 -17.78 1.84
CA LEU A 70 18.28 -16.34 1.76
C LEU A 70 18.32 -15.85 0.32
N ASN A 71 19.00 -16.58 -0.59
CA ASN A 71 19.05 -16.25 -2.01
C ASN A 71 17.65 -16.27 -2.64
N LEU A 72 16.81 -17.23 -2.27
CA LEU A 72 15.41 -17.27 -2.74
C LEU A 72 14.62 -16.07 -2.22
N TYR A 73 14.82 -15.68 -0.95
CA TYR A 73 14.19 -14.47 -0.38
C TYR A 73 14.65 -13.20 -1.10
N VAL A 74 15.95 -13.06 -1.37
CA VAL A 74 16.52 -11.90 -2.09
C VAL A 74 15.97 -11.83 -3.51
N PHE A 75 15.97 -12.96 -4.24
CA PHE A 75 15.40 -13.06 -5.59
C PHE A 75 13.92 -12.62 -5.60
N ASP A 76 13.10 -13.16 -4.69
CA ASP A 76 11.68 -12.79 -4.61
C ASP A 76 11.50 -11.29 -4.29
N ARG A 77 12.35 -10.74 -3.41
CA ARG A 77 12.32 -9.30 -3.10
C ARG A 77 12.64 -8.45 -4.33
N GLU A 78 13.68 -8.79 -5.08
CA GLU A 78 14.07 -8.06 -6.29
C GLU A 78 13.03 -8.20 -7.39
N LEU A 79 12.48 -9.39 -7.58
CA LEU A 79 11.39 -9.63 -8.53
C LEU A 79 10.16 -8.79 -8.19
N ARG A 80 9.77 -8.74 -6.92
CA ARG A 80 8.64 -7.90 -6.48
C ARG A 80 8.87 -6.41 -6.77
N LEU A 81 10.08 -5.90 -6.57
CA LEU A 81 10.39 -4.50 -6.88
C LEU A 81 10.24 -4.20 -8.37
N LEU A 82 10.73 -5.10 -9.24
CA LEU A 82 10.56 -4.95 -10.69
C LEU A 82 9.10 -5.04 -11.13
N VAL A 83 8.34 -5.98 -10.56
CA VAL A 83 6.91 -6.14 -10.85
C VAL A 83 6.12 -4.91 -10.37
N MET A 84 6.42 -4.38 -9.19
CA MET A 84 5.75 -3.19 -8.65
C MET A 84 6.04 -1.94 -9.50
N ASP A 85 7.29 -1.74 -9.95
CA ASP A 85 7.63 -0.65 -10.88
C ASP A 85 6.85 -0.77 -12.20
N ALA A 86 6.75 -1.98 -12.76
CA ALA A 86 5.97 -2.20 -13.98
C ALA A 86 4.47 -1.93 -13.77
N ILE A 87 3.90 -2.39 -12.64
CA ILE A 87 2.49 -2.15 -12.31
C ILE A 87 2.21 -0.66 -12.15
N GLU A 88 3.07 0.08 -11.45
CA GLU A 88 2.92 1.53 -11.28
C GLU A 88 2.88 2.25 -12.63
N ARG A 89 3.80 1.94 -13.52
CA ARG A 89 3.82 2.53 -14.88
C ARG A 89 2.56 2.23 -15.67
N ILE A 90 2.07 0.99 -15.62
CA ILE A 90 0.83 0.59 -16.29
C ILE A 90 -0.36 1.31 -15.67
N GLU A 91 -0.42 1.41 -14.35
CA GLU A 91 -1.50 2.11 -13.64
C GLU A 91 -1.58 3.58 -14.04
N VAL A 92 -0.44 4.31 -14.02
CA VAL A 92 -0.37 5.71 -14.43
C VAL A 92 -0.80 5.87 -15.90
N ALA A 93 -0.30 5.01 -16.79
CA ALA A 93 -0.66 5.06 -18.20
C ALA A 93 -2.17 4.81 -18.42
N LEU A 94 -2.75 3.82 -17.74
CA LEU A 94 -4.18 3.51 -17.85
C LEU A 94 -5.05 4.65 -17.32
N ARG A 95 -4.73 5.22 -16.16
CA ARG A 95 -5.44 6.38 -15.61
C ARG A 95 -5.44 7.55 -16.59
N SER A 96 -4.28 7.88 -17.14
CA SER A 96 -4.14 8.94 -18.13
C SER A 96 -4.94 8.66 -19.41
N GLN A 97 -4.82 7.44 -19.97
CA GLN A 97 -5.53 7.07 -21.19
C GLN A 97 -7.05 7.05 -21.02
N ILE A 98 -7.56 6.49 -19.93
CA ILE A 98 -9.00 6.47 -19.64
C ILE A 98 -9.52 7.91 -19.52
N THR A 99 -8.83 8.73 -18.74
CA THR A 99 -9.23 10.13 -18.53
C THR A 99 -9.26 10.91 -19.84
N ASN A 100 -8.20 10.86 -20.63
CA ASN A 100 -8.10 11.59 -21.89
C ASN A 100 -9.12 11.09 -22.92
N THR A 101 -9.21 9.78 -23.12
CA THR A 101 -10.09 9.18 -24.12
C THR A 101 -11.55 9.48 -23.81
N LEU A 102 -12.00 9.26 -22.57
CA LEU A 102 -13.40 9.47 -22.21
C LEU A 102 -13.77 10.94 -22.11
N SER A 103 -12.88 11.80 -21.61
CA SER A 103 -13.14 13.24 -21.57
C SER A 103 -13.26 13.83 -22.97
N LEU A 104 -12.43 13.41 -23.92
CA LEU A 104 -12.49 13.87 -25.31
C LEU A 104 -13.71 13.28 -26.04
N ALA A 105 -13.97 11.99 -25.91
CA ALA A 105 -15.10 11.31 -26.58
C ALA A 105 -16.45 11.85 -26.13
N THR A 106 -16.57 12.26 -24.87
CA THR A 106 -17.82 12.81 -24.32
C THR A 106 -17.85 14.34 -24.31
N ASN A 107 -16.75 14.99 -24.68
CA ASN A 107 -16.53 16.43 -24.50
C ASN A 107 -16.89 16.90 -23.06
N ASN A 108 -16.59 16.10 -22.07
CA ASN A 108 -16.99 16.34 -20.69
C ASN A 108 -15.91 15.87 -19.69
N ALA A 109 -15.37 16.81 -18.90
CA ALA A 109 -14.42 16.54 -17.82
C ALA A 109 -15.01 15.67 -16.69
N PHE A 110 -16.35 15.62 -16.60
CA PHE A 110 -17.09 14.93 -15.55
C PHE A 110 -17.86 13.71 -16.09
N TRP A 111 -17.38 13.09 -17.17
CA TRP A 111 -18.01 11.95 -17.84
C TRP A 111 -18.39 10.83 -16.87
N TYR A 112 -17.64 10.65 -15.82
CA TYR A 112 -17.85 9.60 -14.82
C TYR A 112 -19.09 9.81 -13.93
N LEU A 113 -19.67 11.01 -13.92
CA LEU A 113 -20.95 11.28 -13.24
C LEU A 113 -22.14 10.65 -13.96
N ASN A 114 -22.00 10.33 -15.24
CA ASN A 114 -23.06 9.71 -16.02
C ASN A 114 -22.99 8.19 -15.87
N ALA A 115 -24.02 7.59 -15.25
CA ALA A 115 -24.11 6.14 -15.07
C ALA A 115 -24.06 5.36 -16.41
N ASN A 116 -24.52 5.96 -17.51
CA ASN A 116 -24.50 5.35 -18.85
C ASN A 116 -23.06 5.20 -19.41
N SER A 117 -22.06 5.85 -18.83
CA SER A 117 -20.65 5.65 -19.16
C SER A 117 -20.08 4.33 -18.63
N PHE A 118 -20.85 3.58 -17.84
CA PHE A 118 -20.45 2.33 -17.21
C PHE A 118 -21.34 1.18 -17.70
N ARG A 119 -20.86 -0.07 -17.54
CA ARG A 119 -21.69 -1.25 -17.85
C ARG A 119 -22.93 -1.30 -16.94
N GLN A 120 -24.01 -1.90 -17.43
CA GLN A 120 -25.32 -1.92 -16.75
C GLN A 120 -25.30 -2.41 -15.29
N ASN A 121 -24.44 -3.37 -14.95
CA ASN A 121 -24.36 -3.97 -13.60
C ASN A 121 -23.29 -3.33 -12.72
N TYR A 122 -22.79 -2.14 -13.08
CA TYR A 122 -21.81 -1.44 -12.25
C TYR A 122 -22.49 -0.67 -11.13
N GLU A 123 -22.02 -0.82 -9.92
CA GLU A 123 -22.53 -0.10 -8.74
C GLU A 123 -22.10 1.39 -8.76
N HIS A 124 -22.56 2.13 -9.77
CA HIS A 124 -22.19 3.53 -10.02
C HIS A 124 -22.45 4.44 -8.81
N TYR A 125 -23.57 4.24 -8.12
CA TYR A 125 -23.87 4.99 -6.89
C TYR A 125 -22.80 4.79 -5.81
N ARG A 126 -22.37 3.56 -5.58
CA ARG A 126 -21.33 3.22 -4.61
C ARG A 126 -19.99 3.86 -4.98
N PHE A 127 -19.66 3.86 -6.26
CA PHE A 127 -18.47 4.53 -6.77
C PHE A 127 -18.49 6.03 -6.48
N LEU A 128 -19.57 6.74 -6.78
CA LEU A 128 -19.72 8.17 -6.47
C LEU A 128 -19.67 8.44 -4.96
N SER A 129 -20.38 7.63 -4.17
CA SER A 129 -20.35 7.75 -2.71
C SER A 129 -18.96 7.63 -2.12
N ASN A 130 -18.10 6.76 -2.65
CA ASN A 130 -16.71 6.64 -2.20
C ASN A 130 -15.91 7.93 -2.46
N ILE A 131 -16.12 8.57 -3.63
CA ILE A 131 -15.49 9.85 -3.97
C ILE A 131 -15.98 10.95 -3.01
N GLU A 132 -17.30 11.03 -2.79
CA GLU A 132 -17.90 11.99 -1.86
C GLU A 132 -17.35 11.85 -0.44
N GLN A 133 -17.20 10.62 0.05
CA GLN A 133 -16.62 10.36 1.38
C GLN A 133 -15.17 10.83 1.48
N LYS A 134 -14.36 10.63 0.45
CA LYS A 134 -12.98 11.13 0.42
C LYS A 134 -12.96 12.66 0.45
N LEU A 135 -13.78 13.33 -0.34
CA LEU A 135 -13.91 14.79 -0.35
C LEU A 135 -14.36 15.32 1.01
N LEU A 136 -15.38 14.71 1.61
CA LEU A 136 -15.86 15.09 2.94
C LEU A 136 -14.76 14.93 4.01
N SER A 137 -14.00 13.83 3.95
CA SER A 137 -12.87 13.61 4.85
C SER A 137 -11.80 14.70 4.73
N GLU A 138 -11.45 15.10 3.50
CA GLU A 138 -10.47 16.17 3.27
C GLU A 138 -11.00 17.53 3.70
N LYS A 139 -12.28 17.82 3.47
CA LYS A 139 -12.94 19.03 3.99
C LYS A 139 -12.87 19.11 5.50
N MET A 140 -13.19 18.03 6.19
CA MET A 140 -13.14 17.98 7.66
C MET A 140 -11.71 18.16 8.20
N LYS A 141 -10.70 17.65 7.48
CA LYS A 141 -9.28 17.87 7.84
C LYS A 141 -8.91 19.34 7.65
N LEU A 142 -9.26 19.94 6.51
CA LEU A 142 -9.00 21.35 6.22
C LEU A 142 -9.65 22.26 7.27
N ASP A 143 -10.93 22.07 7.57
CA ASP A 143 -11.66 22.85 8.59
C ASP A 143 -10.99 22.76 9.97
N ARG A 144 -10.49 21.58 10.33
CA ARG A 144 -9.74 21.36 11.57
C ARG A 144 -8.41 22.10 11.58
N ASP A 145 -7.69 22.09 10.48
CA ASP A 145 -6.38 22.75 10.37
C ASP A 145 -6.56 24.27 10.38
N ILE A 146 -7.56 24.82 9.68
CA ILE A 146 -7.92 26.24 9.75
C ILE A 146 -8.27 26.66 11.20
N LYS A 147 -9.11 25.89 11.89
CA LYS A 147 -9.45 26.16 13.31
C LYS A 147 -8.22 26.15 14.22
N LYS A 148 -7.24 25.29 13.97
CA LYS A 148 -5.98 25.26 14.73
C LYS A 148 -5.12 26.50 14.47
N ILE A 149 -5.07 26.98 13.21
CA ILE A 149 -4.36 28.18 12.83
C ILE A 149 -4.99 29.39 13.52
N GLN A 150 -6.29 29.55 13.42
CA GLN A 150 -7.04 30.66 14.02
C GLN A 150 -6.91 30.72 15.56
N LYS A 151 -6.84 29.59 16.24
CA LYS A 151 -6.65 29.54 17.71
C LYS A 151 -5.29 30.07 18.17
N LYS A 152 -4.28 30.15 17.29
CA LYS A 152 -2.92 30.54 17.67
C LYS A 152 -2.64 32.04 17.61
N SER A 153 -3.65 32.87 17.31
CA SER A 153 -3.55 34.35 17.29
C SER A 153 -2.32 34.88 16.53
N TYR A 154 -2.12 34.43 15.31
CA TYR A 154 -1.08 34.93 14.44
C TYR A 154 -1.41 36.35 13.92
N PRO A 155 -0.40 37.17 13.51
CA PRO A 155 -0.64 38.37 12.72
C PRO A 155 -1.43 38.05 11.45
N SER A 156 -2.39 38.93 11.04
CA SER A 156 -3.30 38.69 9.91
C SER A 156 -2.61 38.19 8.63
N SER A 157 -1.50 38.79 8.26
CA SER A 157 -0.75 38.38 7.04
C SER A 157 -0.23 36.95 7.15
N LYS A 158 0.26 36.55 8.31
CA LYS A 158 0.76 35.21 8.57
C LYS A 158 -0.37 34.19 8.66
N GLU A 159 -1.50 34.56 9.27
CA GLU A 159 -2.68 33.71 9.35
C GLU A 159 -3.22 33.39 7.96
N HIS A 160 -3.40 34.40 7.10
CA HIS A 160 -3.82 34.21 5.71
C HIS A 160 -2.87 33.29 4.93
N GLN A 161 -1.54 33.49 5.08
CA GLN A 161 -0.55 32.64 4.41
C GLN A 161 -0.65 31.17 4.88
N LEU A 162 -0.85 30.94 6.16
CA LEU A 162 -0.98 29.58 6.72
C LEU A 162 -2.27 28.90 6.26
N ILE A 163 -3.38 29.64 6.18
CA ILE A 163 -4.65 29.13 5.64
C ILE A 163 -4.53 28.84 4.15
N ASP A 164 -3.91 29.71 3.38
CA ASP A 164 -3.67 29.47 1.95
C ASP A 164 -2.80 28.24 1.72
N ASN A 165 -1.72 28.07 2.50
CA ASN A 165 -0.90 26.86 2.45
C ASN A 165 -1.66 25.59 2.80
N ALA A 166 -2.50 25.60 3.87
CA ALA A 166 -3.31 24.48 4.26
C ALA A 166 -4.35 24.11 3.18
N THR A 167 -4.90 25.11 2.50
CA THR A 167 -5.83 24.94 1.38
C THR A 167 -5.16 24.33 0.16
N LYS A 168 -3.92 24.70 -0.13
CA LYS A 168 -3.11 24.23 -1.27
C LYS A 168 -2.33 22.94 -0.98
N GLU A 169 -2.42 22.37 0.23
CA GLU A 169 -1.66 21.19 0.63
C GLU A 169 -1.87 20.01 -0.30
N ASN A 170 -3.09 19.84 -0.81
CA ASN A 170 -3.39 18.85 -1.86
C ASN A 170 -4.48 19.35 -2.81
N PHE A 171 -4.61 18.69 -3.95
CA PHE A 171 -5.52 19.10 -5.01
C PHE A 171 -7.01 19.03 -4.60
N LEU A 172 -7.42 18.11 -3.70
CA LEU A 172 -8.80 18.03 -3.22
C LEU A 172 -9.16 19.22 -2.33
N ARG A 173 -8.28 19.60 -1.41
CA ARG A 173 -8.48 20.79 -0.57
C ARG A 173 -8.58 22.05 -1.41
N HIS A 174 -7.70 22.16 -2.40
CA HIS A 174 -7.74 23.27 -3.34
C HIS A 174 -9.07 23.28 -4.13
N TYR A 175 -9.49 22.14 -4.68
CA TYR A 175 -10.75 22.03 -5.42
C TYR A 175 -11.96 22.45 -4.57
N ILE A 176 -12.11 21.87 -3.36
CA ILE A 176 -13.22 22.15 -2.45
C ILE A 176 -13.28 23.63 -2.05
N SER A 177 -12.13 24.30 -1.96
CA SER A 177 -12.05 25.71 -1.58
C SER A 177 -12.37 26.67 -2.73
N GLN A 178 -12.22 26.24 -3.99
CA GLN A 178 -12.38 27.09 -5.17
C GLN A 178 -13.70 26.88 -5.90
N TYR A 179 -14.28 25.66 -5.82
CA TYR A 179 -15.41 25.29 -6.65
C TYR A 179 -16.56 24.71 -5.86
N ASP A 180 -17.75 25.30 -6.04
CA ASP A 180 -19.01 24.81 -5.46
C ASP A 180 -19.76 23.88 -6.39
N THR A 181 -19.55 24.02 -7.71
CA THR A 181 -20.27 23.26 -8.73
C THR A 181 -19.34 23.00 -9.94
N PRO A 182 -19.20 21.73 -10.37
CA PRO A 182 -19.73 20.52 -9.75
C PRO A 182 -19.09 20.22 -8.39
N LYS A 183 -19.84 19.56 -7.49
CA LYS A 183 -19.31 19.18 -6.16
C LYS A 183 -18.17 18.16 -6.24
N LEU A 184 -18.23 17.26 -7.22
CA LEU A 184 -17.19 16.24 -7.44
C LEU A 184 -16.14 16.76 -8.43
N PRO A 185 -14.85 16.39 -8.26
CA PRO A 185 -13.76 16.93 -9.05
C PRO A 185 -13.76 16.40 -10.49
N PRO A 186 -13.09 17.06 -11.45
CA PRO A 186 -12.96 16.52 -12.81
C PRO A 186 -12.25 15.18 -12.84
N SER A 187 -12.44 14.42 -13.92
CA SER A 187 -11.99 13.03 -14.05
C SER A 187 -10.50 12.83 -13.79
N TRP A 188 -9.65 13.77 -14.21
CA TRP A 188 -8.19 13.69 -13.96
C TRP A 188 -7.81 13.84 -12.48
N MET A 189 -8.61 14.51 -11.66
CA MET A 189 -8.43 14.55 -10.21
C MET A 189 -9.06 13.33 -9.55
N MET A 190 -10.24 12.91 -10.02
CA MET A 190 -10.95 11.74 -9.51
C MET A 190 -10.11 10.46 -9.66
N MET A 191 -9.38 10.30 -10.76
CA MET A 191 -8.54 9.12 -11.02
C MET A 191 -7.34 9.00 -10.09
N GLU A 192 -6.99 10.06 -9.35
CA GLU A 192 -5.90 10.04 -8.34
C GLU A 192 -6.41 9.70 -6.92
N LEU A 193 -7.71 9.42 -6.78
CA LEU A 193 -8.32 9.03 -5.50
C LEU A 193 -8.32 7.54 -5.27
#